data_7916eb1b44e1ee36a97e4aba42fba37d
#
_entry.id   7916eb1b44e1ee36a97e4aba42fba37d
#
_cell.length_a   1.000
_cell.length_b   1.000
_cell.length_c   1.000
_cell.angle_alpha   90.00
_cell.angle_beta   90.00
_cell.angle_gamma   90.00
#
_symmetry.space_group_name_H-M   'P 1'
#
loop_
_entity.id
_entity.type
_entity.pdbx_description
1 polymer ?
#
loop_
_entity_poly.entity_id
_entity_poly.type
_entity_poly.pdbx_seq_one_letter_code
_entity_poly.pdbx_strand_id
1 'polypeptide(L)'
;MTIEALGQYKILEPAGTGALGDVYRARDTRVGTTVAVTVVADEIASNPEHREQLLRYARASGAVSHPNIVTLYELGEDAGRLFMVSEFVQGQTLKTIIGGRPLNPRRAIDLASQIAEALADAHAVDFVHGAITADTIVVTPKGRAKITDFGLAAFSTSFPGAAGTAQGSHRAPGDSSAQVDLFSVGVILFEMLTGRAPVPGAGVPSAVNRSSPREIDPIVARALGKNGGYETAATLAAELRAVGALLDVRQEAHDAAAPPVMSRSKPKRSYAAWIVLALILAAATAWWYFRFV
;
A
#
# COMPACT_ATOMS: atom_id res chain seq x y z
N MET A 1 -2.42 -31.98 1.98
CA MET A 1 -1.68 -32.14 3.26
C MET A 1 -1.56 -30.77 3.88
N THR A 2 -1.97 -30.58 5.12
CA THR A 2 -1.81 -29.32 5.84
C THR A 2 -0.35 -29.23 6.30
N ILE A 3 0.34 -28.16 5.94
CA ILE A 3 1.72 -27.91 6.39
C ILE A 3 1.63 -27.34 7.81
N GLU A 4 2.20 -28.01 8.79
CA GLU A 4 2.20 -27.53 10.18
C GLU A 4 3.42 -26.68 10.51
N ALA A 5 4.58 -27.05 9.92
CA ALA A 5 5.83 -26.31 10.10
C ALA A 5 6.75 -26.52 8.88
N LEU A 6 7.70 -25.60 8.70
CA LEU A 6 8.82 -25.67 7.77
C LEU A 6 10.07 -25.17 8.52
N GLY A 7 11.00 -26.08 8.79
CA GLY A 7 12.14 -25.80 9.65
C GLY A 7 11.70 -25.28 11.02
N GLN A 8 12.16 -24.10 11.39
CA GLN A 8 11.81 -23.43 12.65
C GLN A 8 10.49 -22.62 12.60
N TYR A 9 9.83 -22.56 11.43
CA TYR A 9 8.67 -21.71 11.19
C TYR A 9 7.37 -22.51 11.37
N LYS A 10 6.66 -22.26 12.47
CA LYS A 10 5.34 -22.83 12.71
C LYS A 10 4.31 -22.08 11.89
N ILE A 11 3.61 -22.79 10.99
CA ILE A 11 2.56 -22.25 10.16
C ILE A 11 1.32 -21.93 11.03
N LEU A 12 0.74 -20.75 10.85
CA LEU A 12 -0.42 -20.31 11.59
C LEU A 12 -1.67 -20.32 10.73
N GLU A 13 -1.63 -19.64 9.57
CA GLU A 13 -2.77 -19.52 8.66
C GLU A 13 -2.31 -19.20 7.24
N PRO A 14 -3.08 -19.54 6.20
CA PRO A 14 -2.85 -19.06 4.85
C PRO A 14 -2.97 -17.52 4.80
N ALA A 15 -2.09 -16.88 4.06
CA ALA A 15 -2.08 -15.42 3.86
C ALA A 15 -2.36 -15.01 2.40
N GLY A 16 -2.34 -15.97 1.46
CA GLY A 16 -2.61 -15.72 0.04
C GLY A 16 -1.71 -16.55 -0.87
N THR A 17 -1.61 -16.10 -2.12
CA THR A 17 -0.72 -16.69 -3.12
C THR A 17 0.10 -15.58 -3.76
N GLY A 18 1.42 -15.76 -3.84
CA GLY A 18 2.38 -14.82 -4.44
C GLY A 18 2.96 -15.35 -5.75
N ALA A 19 3.99 -14.65 -6.27
CA ALA A 19 4.66 -15.01 -7.53
C ALA A 19 5.36 -16.40 -7.51
N LEU A 20 5.71 -16.89 -6.34
CA LEU A 20 6.43 -18.16 -6.18
C LEU A 20 5.55 -19.33 -5.71
N GLY A 21 4.36 -19.06 -5.16
CA GLY A 21 3.46 -20.07 -4.62
C GLY A 21 2.65 -19.58 -3.43
N ASP A 22 2.20 -20.49 -2.60
CA ASP A 22 1.34 -20.20 -1.47
C ASP A 22 2.09 -19.50 -0.33
N VAL A 23 1.47 -18.46 0.20
CA VAL A 23 2.02 -17.64 1.28
C VAL A 23 1.26 -17.92 2.57
N TYR A 24 2.00 -18.14 3.64
CA TYR A 24 1.47 -18.41 4.97
C TYR A 24 1.99 -17.39 5.96
N ARG A 25 1.14 -17.01 6.89
CA ARG A 25 1.58 -16.37 8.12
C ARG A 25 2.14 -17.45 9.03
N ALA A 26 3.34 -17.22 9.56
CA ALA A 26 4.04 -18.17 10.40
C ALA A 26 4.69 -17.50 11.61
N ARG A 27 5.09 -18.31 12.58
CA ARG A 27 5.84 -17.89 13.76
C ARG A 27 7.24 -18.47 13.70
N ASP A 28 8.27 -17.64 13.71
CA ASP A 28 9.63 -18.09 13.97
C ASP A 28 9.73 -18.50 15.45
N THR A 29 9.99 -19.78 15.69
CA THR A 29 10.03 -20.34 17.05
C THR A 29 11.31 -20.02 17.81
N ARG A 30 12.39 -19.58 17.11
CA ARG A 30 13.68 -19.20 17.75
C ARG A 30 13.65 -17.79 18.29
N VAL A 31 13.14 -16.84 17.51
CA VAL A 31 13.14 -15.42 17.90
C VAL A 31 11.75 -14.92 18.29
N GLY A 32 10.72 -15.71 18.08
CA GLY A 32 9.36 -15.39 18.49
C GLY A 32 8.68 -14.29 17.65
N THR A 33 9.15 -14.02 16.44
CA THR A 33 8.55 -13.03 15.54
C THR A 33 7.56 -13.66 14.56
N THR A 34 6.62 -12.84 14.07
CA THR A 34 5.72 -13.26 12.99
C THR A 34 6.38 -12.97 11.64
N VAL A 35 6.36 -13.95 10.75
CA VAL A 35 6.97 -13.90 9.41
C VAL A 35 5.98 -14.35 8.35
N ALA A 36 6.25 -14.02 7.09
CA ALA A 36 5.61 -14.65 5.94
C ALA A 36 6.49 -15.80 5.43
N VAL A 37 5.89 -16.95 5.21
CA VAL A 37 6.55 -18.11 4.61
C VAL A 37 5.87 -18.41 3.28
N THR A 38 6.62 -18.26 2.19
CA THR A 38 6.16 -18.63 0.84
C THR A 38 6.68 -20.02 0.51
N VAL A 39 5.79 -20.96 0.30
CA VAL A 39 6.14 -22.31 -0.19
C VAL A 39 6.29 -22.22 -1.69
N VAL A 40 7.50 -22.48 -2.18
CA VAL A 40 7.79 -22.41 -3.62
C VAL A 40 7.10 -23.58 -4.31
N ALA A 41 6.38 -23.27 -5.38
CA ALA A 41 5.68 -24.29 -6.17
C ALA A 41 6.64 -25.31 -6.76
N ASP A 42 6.20 -26.57 -6.85
CA ASP A 42 7.04 -27.68 -7.30
C ASP A 42 7.58 -27.46 -8.72
N GLU A 43 6.80 -26.81 -9.60
CA GLU A 43 7.23 -26.47 -10.97
C GLU A 43 8.41 -25.50 -11.01
N ILE A 44 8.51 -24.61 -10.03
CA ILE A 44 9.64 -23.68 -9.87
C ILE A 44 10.78 -24.39 -9.15
N ALA A 45 10.48 -25.08 -8.05
CA ALA A 45 11.46 -25.72 -7.19
C ALA A 45 12.22 -26.87 -7.88
N SER A 46 11.58 -27.60 -8.79
CA SER A 46 12.19 -28.71 -9.53
C SER A 46 13.04 -28.26 -10.74
N ASN A 47 12.89 -27.02 -11.20
CA ASN A 47 13.67 -26.47 -12.32
C ASN A 47 15.01 -25.92 -11.81
N PRO A 48 16.17 -26.48 -12.28
CA PRO A 48 17.48 -26.01 -11.83
C PRO A 48 17.78 -24.53 -12.14
N GLU A 49 17.30 -24.02 -13.28
CA GLU A 49 17.49 -22.62 -13.67
C GLU A 49 16.72 -21.68 -12.74
N HIS A 50 15.47 -22.05 -12.40
CA HIS A 50 14.66 -21.28 -11.45
C HIS A 50 15.26 -21.30 -10.05
N ARG A 51 15.79 -22.43 -9.59
CA ARG A 51 16.50 -22.51 -8.29
C ARG A 51 17.71 -21.58 -8.26
N GLU A 52 18.51 -21.57 -9.33
CA GLU A 52 19.65 -20.66 -9.42
C GLU A 52 19.22 -19.20 -9.45
N GLN A 53 18.14 -18.86 -10.15
CA GLN A 53 17.56 -17.50 -10.14
C GLN A 53 17.10 -17.10 -8.74
N LEU A 54 16.43 -18.00 -7.99
CA LEU A 54 16.02 -17.74 -6.61
C LEU A 54 17.20 -17.51 -5.68
N LEU A 55 18.30 -18.25 -5.85
CA LEU A 55 19.53 -18.06 -5.09
C LEU A 55 20.19 -16.70 -5.42
N ARG A 56 20.19 -16.30 -6.70
CA ARG A 56 20.67 -14.96 -7.11
C ARG A 56 19.81 -13.87 -6.51
N TYR A 57 18.49 -14.03 -6.58
CA TYR A 57 17.53 -13.13 -5.97
C TYR A 57 17.76 -12.98 -4.45
N ALA A 58 17.88 -14.08 -3.72
CA ALA A 58 18.10 -14.05 -2.27
C ALA A 58 19.39 -13.31 -1.88
N ARG A 59 20.46 -13.43 -2.70
CA ARG A 59 21.69 -12.68 -2.48
C ARG A 59 21.52 -11.17 -2.78
N ALA A 60 20.85 -10.83 -3.88
CA ALA A 60 20.61 -9.44 -4.28
C ALA A 60 19.71 -8.72 -3.29
N SER A 61 18.64 -9.39 -2.81
CA SER A 61 17.71 -8.80 -1.83
C SER A 61 18.38 -8.48 -0.50
N GLY A 62 19.43 -9.23 -0.11
CA GLY A 62 20.25 -8.94 1.07
C GLY A 62 21.05 -7.65 1.00
N ALA A 63 21.26 -7.09 -0.20
CA ALA A 63 21.95 -5.81 -0.39
C ALA A 63 21.03 -4.59 -0.24
N VAL A 64 19.70 -4.79 -0.22
CA VAL A 64 18.71 -3.71 -0.14
C VAL A 64 18.03 -3.74 1.22
N SER A 65 18.14 -2.65 1.97
CA SER A 65 17.41 -2.44 3.21
C SER A 65 16.69 -1.09 3.15
N HIS A 66 15.38 -1.12 2.96
CA HIS A 66 14.56 0.09 2.88
C HIS A 66 13.23 -0.11 3.62
N PRO A 67 12.71 0.89 4.37
CA PRO A 67 11.47 0.75 5.12
C PRO A 67 10.24 0.46 4.27
N ASN A 68 10.28 0.73 2.98
CA ASN A 68 9.19 0.48 2.03
C ASN A 68 9.43 -0.75 1.13
N ILE A 69 10.48 -1.55 1.39
CA ILE A 69 10.69 -2.86 0.74
C ILE A 69 10.50 -3.96 1.80
N VAL A 70 9.85 -5.04 1.41
CA VAL A 70 9.71 -6.22 2.28
C VAL A 70 11.06 -6.93 2.37
N THR A 71 11.54 -7.11 3.59
CA THR A 71 12.83 -7.75 3.84
C THR A 71 12.71 -9.26 3.65
N LEU A 72 13.59 -9.85 2.84
CA LEU A 72 13.81 -11.28 2.78
C LEU A 72 14.75 -11.69 3.92
N TYR A 73 14.35 -12.70 4.69
CA TYR A 73 15.13 -13.21 5.80
C TYR A 73 15.91 -14.49 5.44
N GLU A 74 15.26 -15.41 4.72
CA GLU A 74 15.82 -16.73 4.43
C GLU A 74 15.22 -17.32 3.15
N LEU A 75 16.04 -18.07 2.42
CA LEU A 75 15.62 -19.07 1.44
C LEU A 75 16.10 -20.41 1.96
N GLY A 76 15.17 -21.28 2.36
CA GLY A 76 15.43 -22.55 3.01
C GLY A 76 14.80 -23.75 2.29
N GLU A 77 15.17 -24.94 2.72
CA GLU A 77 14.59 -26.20 2.25
C GLU A 77 14.33 -27.12 3.46
N ASP A 78 13.12 -27.68 3.53
CA ASP A 78 12.75 -28.65 4.56
C ASP A 78 11.88 -29.75 3.96
N ALA A 79 12.20 -30.99 4.26
CA ALA A 79 11.52 -32.18 3.74
C ALA A 79 11.33 -32.17 2.20
N GLY A 80 12.32 -31.66 1.46
CA GLY A 80 12.31 -31.52 0.01
C GLY A 80 11.44 -30.37 -0.53
N ARG A 81 10.92 -29.52 0.34
CA ARG A 81 10.16 -28.32 -0.03
C ARG A 81 11.03 -27.07 0.10
N LEU A 82 11.18 -26.37 -1.01
CA LEU A 82 11.82 -25.06 -1.03
C LEU A 82 10.84 -24.02 -0.50
N PHE A 83 11.30 -23.16 0.41
CA PHE A 83 10.50 -22.08 0.96
C PHE A 83 11.30 -20.79 1.14
N MET A 84 10.60 -19.66 1.13
CA MET A 84 11.16 -18.35 1.33
C MET A 84 10.52 -17.70 2.55
N VAL A 85 11.32 -17.08 3.40
CA VAL A 85 10.86 -16.41 4.62
C VAL A 85 11.13 -14.91 4.50
N SER A 86 10.10 -14.13 4.72
CA SER A 86 10.19 -12.67 4.63
C SER A 86 9.43 -11.97 5.76
N GLU A 87 9.58 -10.65 5.83
CA GLU A 87 8.80 -9.79 6.70
C GLU A 87 7.30 -10.01 6.47
N PHE A 88 6.55 -10.27 7.54
CA PHE A 88 5.10 -10.31 7.47
C PHE A 88 4.54 -8.88 7.58
N VAL A 89 3.93 -8.41 6.52
CA VAL A 89 3.33 -7.08 6.46
C VAL A 89 1.85 -7.16 6.77
N GLN A 90 1.44 -6.61 7.90
CA GLN A 90 0.02 -6.44 8.20
C GLN A 90 -0.52 -5.24 7.42
N GLY A 91 -1.48 -5.47 6.54
CA GLY A 91 -2.08 -4.40 5.72
C GLY A 91 -3.04 -4.94 4.67
N GLN A 92 -3.38 -4.10 3.73
CA GLN A 92 -4.18 -4.44 2.54
C GLN A 92 -3.38 -4.11 1.29
N THR A 93 -3.58 -4.86 0.20
CA THR A 93 -2.97 -4.48 -1.09
C THR A 93 -3.50 -3.13 -1.54
N LEU A 94 -2.66 -2.37 -2.22
CA LEU A 94 -3.06 -1.07 -2.78
C LEU A 94 -4.23 -1.23 -3.75
N LYS A 95 -4.27 -2.35 -4.48
CA LYS A 95 -5.39 -2.72 -5.35
C LYS A 95 -6.72 -2.80 -4.61
N THR A 96 -6.72 -3.47 -3.47
CA THR A 96 -7.90 -3.58 -2.58
C THR A 96 -8.33 -2.20 -2.07
N ILE A 97 -7.36 -1.34 -1.70
CA ILE A 97 -7.63 0.01 -1.19
C ILE A 97 -8.21 0.92 -2.28
N ILE A 98 -7.70 0.85 -3.51
CA ILE A 98 -8.25 1.57 -4.66
C ILE A 98 -9.69 1.11 -4.92
N GLY A 99 -9.92 -0.20 -5.03
CA GLY A 99 -11.27 -0.78 -5.18
C GLY A 99 -12.13 -0.13 -6.26
N GLY A 100 -11.51 0.35 -7.35
CA GLY A 100 -12.18 1.04 -8.44
C GLY A 100 -12.56 2.50 -8.17
N ARG A 101 -12.08 3.11 -7.08
CA ARG A 101 -12.38 4.50 -6.69
C ARG A 101 -11.11 5.32 -6.51
N PRO A 102 -11.13 6.61 -6.89
CA PRO A 102 -10.00 7.50 -6.65
C PRO A 102 -9.66 7.61 -5.16
N LEU A 103 -8.39 7.59 -4.84
CA LEU A 103 -7.90 7.93 -3.52
C LEU A 103 -7.85 9.46 -3.35
N ASN A 104 -7.74 9.92 -2.09
CA ASN A 104 -7.37 11.30 -1.82
C ASN A 104 -6.03 11.61 -2.53
N PRO A 105 -5.92 12.69 -3.30
CA PRO A 105 -4.71 13.00 -4.08
C PRO A 105 -3.44 13.12 -3.23
N ARG A 106 -3.55 13.72 -2.04
CA ARG A 106 -2.41 13.84 -1.12
C ARG A 106 -1.88 12.46 -0.69
N ARG A 107 -2.80 11.54 -0.35
CA ARG A 107 -2.44 10.16 -0.01
C ARG A 107 -1.84 9.40 -1.20
N ALA A 108 -2.37 9.60 -2.40
CA ALA A 108 -1.85 8.96 -3.61
C ALA A 108 -0.41 9.43 -3.91
N ILE A 109 -0.13 10.73 -3.78
CA ILE A 109 1.19 11.31 -3.99
C ILE A 109 2.17 10.81 -2.91
N ASP A 110 1.75 10.77 -1.64
CA ASP A 110 2.57 10.27 -0.54
C ASP A 110 2.98 8.80 -0.75
N LEU A 111 2.01 7.94 -1.10
CA LEU A 111 2.30 6.53 -1.40
C LEU A 111 3.22 6.38 -2.61
N ALA A 112 2.99 7.15 -3.69
CA ALA A 112 3.85 7.12 -4.87
C ALA A 112 5.28 7.60 -4.56
N SER A 113 5.43 8.61 -3.69
CA SER A 113 6.74 9.09 -3.23
C SER A 113 7.49 7.99 -2.47
N GLN A 114 6.83 7.31 -1.53
CA GLN A 114 7.41 6.20 -0.78
C GLN A 114 7.88 5.06 -1.70
N ILE A 115 7.08 4.73 -2.73
CA ILE A 115 7.42 3.70 -3.71
C ILE A 115 8.62 4.14 -4.56
N ALA A 116 8.63 5.37 -5.05
CA ALA A 116 9.73 5.90 -5.87
C ALA A 116 11.05 6.00 -5.08
N GLU A 117 11.01 6.35 -3.79
CA GLU A 117 12.18 6.36 -2.91
C GLU A 117 12.75 4.94 -2.72
N ALA A 118 11.89 3.95 -2.48
CA ALA A 118 12.30 2.56 -2.37
C ALA A 118 12.95 2.03 -3.66
N LEU A 119 12.39 2.39 -4.82
CA LEU A 119 12.96 2.05 -6.10
C LEU A 119 14.30 2.75 -6.35
N ALA A 120 14.47 4.00 -5.88
CA ALA A 120 15.75 4.71 -6.03
C ALA A 120 16.88 3.98 -5.30
N ASP A 121 16.65 3.52 -4.06
CA ASP A 121 17.65 2.79 -3.30
C ASP A 121 17.94 1.41 -3.90
N ALA A 122 16.92 0.71 -4.40
CA ALA A 122 17.09 -0.58 -5.05
C ALA A 122 17.87 -0.47 -6.38
N HIS A 123 17.49 0.50 -7.22
CA HIS A 123 18.15 0.74 -8.50
C HIS A 123 19.61 1.20 -8.34
N ALA A 124 19.96 1.85 -7.22
CA ALA A 124 21.35 2.24 -6.93
C ALA A 124 22.29 1.03 -6.76
N VAL A 125 21.74 -0.16 -6.50
CA VAL A 125 22.48 -1.43 -6.39
C VAL A 125 22.08 -2.41 -7.50
N ASP A 126 21.59 -1.91 -8.63
CA ASP A 126 21.16 -2.67 -9.81
C ASP A 126 20.06 -3.72 -9.51
N PHE A 127 19.27 -3.50 -8.47
CA PHE A 127 18.16 -4.38 -8.10
C PHE A 127 16.83 -3.83 -8.60
N VAL A 128 16.32 -4.39 -9.68
CA VAL A 128 15.07 -3.99 -10.35
C VAL A 128 13.91 -4.88 -9.90
N HIS A 129 12.73 -4.29 -9.69
CA HIS A 129 11.52 -5.05 -9.37
C HIS A 129 10.98 -5.80 -10.59
N GLY A 130 10.81 -5.11 -11.72
CA GLY A 130 10.43 -5.65 -13.01
C GLY A 130 8.95 -6.02 -13.20
N ALA A 131 8.14 -6.08 -12.12
CA ALA A 131 6.71 -6.42 -12.17
C ALA A 131 5.89 -5.70 -11.08
N ILE A 132 6.20 -4.44 -10.79
CA ILE A 132 5.48 -3.68 -9.76
C ILE A 132 4.05 -3.35 -10.21
N THR A 133 3.09 -3.63 -9.34
CA THR A 133 1.65 -3.40 -9.56
C THR A 133 0.97 -2.96 -8.26
N ALA A 134 -0.30 -2.58 -8.31
CA ALA A 134 -1.06 -2.29 -7.11
C ALA A 134 -1.27 -3.53 -6.21
N ASP A 135 -1.13 -4.75 -6.74
CA ASP A 135 -1.21 -6.00 -5.98
C ASP A 135 0.08 -6.31 -5.22
N THR A 136 1.26 -5.89 -5.74
CA THR A 136 2.57 -6.08 -5.09
C THR A 136 2.91 -4.97 -4.08
N ILE A 137 1.98 -4.10 -3.76
CA ILE A 137 2.13 -3.04 -2.76
C ILE A 137 1.14 -3.26 -1.64
N VAL A 138 1.63 -3.49 -0.43
CA VAL A 138 0.82 -3.59 0.78
C VAL A 138 0.91 -2.27 1.54
N VAL A 139 -0.24 -1.68 1.87
CA VAL A 139 -0.32 -0.47 2.69
C VAL A 139 -0.69 -0.85 4.11
N THR A 140 0.18 -0.51 5.05
CA THR A 140 -0.03 -0.76 6.48
C THR A 140 -1.11 0.15 7.06
N PRO A 141 -1.69 -0.18 8.24
CA PRO A 141 -2.64 0.71 8.95
C PRO A 141 -2.06 2.10 9.27
N LYS A 142 -0.73 2.21 9.34
CA LYS A 142 -0.04 3.50 9.55
C LYS A 142 0.18 4.31 8.26
N GLY A 143 -0.36 3.84 7.11
CA GLY A 143 -0.23 4.50 5.81
C GLY A 143 1.11 4.29 5.11
N ARG A 144 1.96 3.37 5.57
CA ARG A 144 3.24 3.06 4.94
C ARG A 144 3.04 2.04 3.81
N ALA A 145 3.57 2.35 2.62
CA ALA A 145 3.66 1.40 1.53
C ALA A 145 4.81 0.40 1.79
N LYS A 146 4.59 -0.87 1.46
CA LYS A 146 5.58 -1.95 1.48
C LYS A 146 5.52 -2.68 0.15
N ILE A 147 6.62 -2.70 -0.59
CA ILE A 147 6.74 -3.39 -1.88
C ILE A 147 7.10 -4.85 -1.59
N THR A 148 6.29 -5.78 -2.10
CA THR A 148 6.51 -7.24 -2.04
C THR A 148 7.05 -7.75 -3.36
N ASP A 149 7.49 -9.01 -3.41
CA ASP A 149 7.87 -9.74 -4.64
C ASP A 149 8.94 -9.03 -5.50
N PHE A 150 9.79 -8.22 -4.87
CA PHE A 150 10.83 -7.44 -5.52
C PHE A 150 11.81 -8.39 -6.25
N GLY A 151 12.07 -8.17 -7.54
CA GLY A 151 12.98 -8.99 -8.34
C GLY A 151 12.43 -10.37 -8.77
N LEU A 152 11.17 -10.68 -8.47
CA LEU A 152 10.53 -11.97 -8.81
C LEU A 152 9.76 -11.94 -10.15
N ALA A 153 9.95 -10.92 -10.97
CA ALA A 153 9.25 -10.75 -12.26
C ALA A 153 9.37 -11.96 -13.19
N ALA A 154 10.52 -12.65 -13.18
CA ALA A 154 10.75 -13.84 -14.02
C ALA A 154 9.82 -15.00 -13.67
N PHE A 155 9.29 -15.06 -12.45
CA PHE A 155 8.41 -16.12 -11.96
C PHE A 155 6.92 -15.78 -12.13
N SER A 156 6.57 -14.53 -12.36
CA SER A 156 5.17 -14.06 -12.47
C SER A 156 4.40 -14.70 -13.63
N THR A 157 5.10 -15.15 -14.67
CA THR A 157 4.50 -15.80 -15.85
C THR A 157 4.21 -17.29 -15.65
N SER A 158 4.79 -17.91 -14.61
CA SER A 158 4.67 -19.35 -14.35
C SER A 158 3.41 -19.71 -13.56
N PHE A 159 2.71 -18.73 -12.98
CA PHE A 159 1.50 -18.96 -12.18
C PHE A 159 0.25 -18.37 -12.87
N PRO A 160 -0.74 -19.21 -13.25
CA PRO A 160 -1.99 -18.74 -13.87
C PRO A 160 -2.80 -17.77 -13.00
N GLY A 161 -2.63 -17.79 -11.67
CA GLY A 161 -3.30 -16.89 -10.74
C GLY A 161 -2.64 -15.50 -10.62
N ALA A 162 -1.32 -15.41 -10.82
CA ALA A 162 -0.58 -14.14 -10.87
C ALA A 162 -0.69 -13.46 -12.25
N ALA A 163 -0.93 -14.26 -13.30
CA ALA A 163 -1.02 -13.80 -14.68
C ALA A 163 -2.26 -12.94 -14.98
N GLY A 164 -3.26 -12.93 -14.12
CA GLY A 164 -4.52 -12.22 -14.37
C GLY A 164 -4.43 -10.68 -14.30
N THR A 165 -3.42 -10.13 -13.67
CA THR A 165 -3.30 -8.69 -13.43
C THR A 165 -2.02 -8.06 -13.99
N ALA A 166 -0.96 -8.83 -14.22
CA ALA A 166 0.36 -8.30 -14.64
C ALA A 166 0.59 -8.28 -16.16
N GLN A 167 -0.26 -8.92 -16.95
CA GLN A 167 0.06 -9.30 -18.34
C GLN A 167 -0.15 -8.24 -19.43
N GLY A 168 -0.56 -7.04 -19.17
CA GLY A 168 -0.84 -6.20 -20.33
C GLY A 168 -0.59 -4.71 -20.19
N SER A 169 -0.65 -4.18 -19.00
CA SER A 169 -0.79 -2.74 -18.86
C SER A 169 0.42 -2.00 -18.24
N HIS A 170 1.39 -2.73 -17.68
CA HIS A 170 2.46 -2.10 -16.90
C HIS A 170 3.87 -2.29 -17.49
N ARG A 171 4.00 -2.87 -18.67
CA ARG A 171 5.31 -3.06 -19.30
C ARG A 171 5.50 -2.05 -20.43
N ALA A 172 6.54 -1.23 -20.33
CA ALA A 172 6.98 -0.42 -21.46
C ALA A 172 7.45 -1.35 -22.59
N PRO A 173 7.11 -1.10 -23.85
CA PRO A 173 7.58 -1.92 -24.96
C PRO A 173 9.12 -1.87 -25.04
N GLY A 174 9.77 -3.02 -24.83
CA GLY A 174 11.18 -3.22 -25.19
C GLY A 174 12.22 -3.14 -24.07
N ASP A 175 11.86 -2.95 -22.78
CA ASP A 175 12.85 -2.79 -21.73
C ASP A 175 12.59 -3.65 -20.49
N SER A 176 13.65 -4.30 -19.96
CA SER A 176 13.67 -5.02 -18.69
C SER A 176 14.44 -4.27 -17.62
N SER A 177 14.56 -2.96 -17.77
CA SER A 177 15.39 -2.07 -16.97
C SER A 177 14.59 -1.35 -15.87
N ALA A 178 15.26 -0.51 -15.12
CA ALA A 178 14.66 0.40 -14.13
C ALA A 178 13.49 1.23 -14.70
N GLN A 179 13.47 1.51 -16.01
CA GLN A 179 12.39 2.26 -16.69
C GLN A 179 11.04 1.55 -16.61
N VAL A 180 11.03 0.21 -16.61
CA VAL A 180 9.78 -0.56 -16.41
C VAL A 180 9.14 -0.26 -15.07
N ASP A 181 9.95 -0.17 -14.02
CA ASP A 181 9.47 0.16 -12.68
C ASP A 181 8.93 1.60 -12.63
N LEU A 182 9.63 2.56 -13.26
CA LEU A 182 9.21 3.96 -13.30
C LEU A 182 7.89 4.13 -14.07
N PHE A 183 7.74 3.42 -15.19
CA PHE A 183 6.49 3.38 -15.93
C PHE A 183 5.35 2.81 -15.07
N SER A 184 5.63 1.71 -14.36
CA SER A 184 4.66 1.07 -13.46
C SER A 184 4.21 1.99 -12.33
N VAL A 185 5.13 2.79 -11.75
CA VAL A 185 4.74 3.83 -10.76
C VAL A 185 3.80 4.86 -11.39
N GLY A 186 4.04 5.27 -12.62
CA GLY A 186 3.15 6.16 -13.36
C GLY A 186 1.74 5.58 -13.53
N VAL A 187 1.65 4.29 -13.88
CA VAL A 187 0.38 3.58 -14.00
C VAL A 187 -0.35 3.49 -12.65
N ILE A 188 0.36 3.10 -11.59
CA ILE A 188 -0.18 2.98 -10.24
C ILE A 188 -0.67 4.34 -9.72
N LEU A 189 0.11 5.41 -9.95
CA LEU A 189 -0.28 6.76 -9.55
C LEU A 189 -1.54 7.22 -10.31
N PHE A 190 -1.61 6.97 -11.61
CA PHE A 190 -2.82 7.24 -12.40
C PHE A 190 -4.01 6.45 -11.85
N GLU A 191 -3.83 5.16 -11.54
CA GLU A 191 -4.89 4.31 -10.98
C GLU A 191 -5.35 4.81 -9.61
N MET A 192 -4.43 5.20 -8.73
CA MET A 192 -4.77 5.82 -7.44
C MET A 192 -5.59 7.10 -7.58
N LEU A 193 -5.25 7.95 -8.55
CA LEU A 193 -5.91 9.24 -8.76
C LEU A 193 -7.25 9.14 -9.49
N THR A 194 -7.47 8.08 -10.28
CA THR A 194 -8.66 7.96 -11.14
C THR A 194 -9.56 6.76 -10.81
N GLY A 195 -9.08 5.82 -10.00
CA GLY A 195 -9.76 4.56 -9.66
C GLY A 195 -9.63 3.47 -10.74
N ARG A 196 -8.91 3.72 -11.84
CA ARG A 196 -8.74 2.77 -12.94
C ARG A 196 -7.36 2.93 -13.60
N ALA A 197 -6.84 1.84 -14.14
CA ALA A 197 -5.59 1.87 -14.88
C ALA A 197 -5.72 2.74 -16.15
N PRO A 198 -4.64 3.38 -16.64
CA PRO A 198 -4.66 4.11 -17.89
C PRO A 198 -4.87 3.17 -19.06
N VAL A 199 -5.69 3.58 -20.04
CA VAL A 199 -5.82 2.90 -21.34
C VAL A 199 -5.07 3.70 -22.40
N PRO A 200 -4.69 3.08 -23.55
CA PRO A 200 -4.09 3.80 -24.66
C PRO A 200 -4.95 5.03 -25.06
N GLY A 201 -4.31 6.20 -25.10
CA GLY A 201 -5.03 7.46 -25.36
C GLY A 201 -5.75 8.06 -24.15
N ALA A 202 -5.62 7.47 -22.97
CA ALA A 202 -6.14 8.09 -21.75
C ALA A 202 -5.57 9.52 -21.59
N GLY A 203 -6.43 10.43 -21.17
CA GLY A 203 -6.03 11.78 -20.78
C GLY A 203 -5.17 11.78 -19.53
N VAL A 204 -4.76 12.97 -19.10
CA VAL A 204 -4.08 13.15 -17.81
C VAL A 204 -5.05 12.94 -16.63
N PRO A 205 -4.56 12.64 -15.41
CA PRO A 205 -5.41 12.39 -14.24
C PRO A 205 -6.48 13.46 -14.01
N SER A 206 -6.14 14.75 -14.12
CA SER A 206 -7.09 15.84 -13.89
C SER A 206 -8.23 15.93 -14.94
N ALA A 207 -8.01 15.39 -16.14
CA ALA A 207 -9.04 15.29 -17.17
C ALA A 207 -10.04 14.17 -16.87
N VAL A 208 -9.60 13.12 -16.19
CA VAL A 208 -10.43 11.96 -15.81
C VAL A 208 -11.12 12.19 -14.46
N ASN A 209 -10.40 12.72 -13.49
CA ASN A 209 -10.89 13.05 -12.16
C ASN A 209 -10.56 14.51 -11.82
N ARG A 210 -11.59 15.38 -11.82
CA ARG A 210 -11.45 16.81 -11.55
C ARG A 210 -10.92 17.14 -10.16
N SER A 211 -10.95 16.19 -9.22
CA SER A 211 -10.36 16.34 -7.88
C SER A 211 -8.85 16.13 -7.88
N SER A 212 -8.26 15.62 -8.96
CA SER A 212 -6.81 15.46 -9.09
C SER A 212 -6.16 16.83 -9.34
N PRO A 213 -5.11 17.17 -8.61
CA PRO A 213 -4.35 18.40 -8.83
C PRO A 213 -3.72 18.40 -10.23
N ARG A 214 -3.79 19.53 -10.94
CA ARG A 214 -3.18 19.64 -12.28
C ARG A 214 -1.66 19.56 -12.25
N GLU A 215 -1.06 19.88 -11.14
CA GLU A 215 0.39 19.82 -10.89
C GLU A 215 0.96 18.40 -11.00
N ILE A 216 0.12 17.37 -10.79
CA ILE A 216 0.54 15.98 -10.92
C ILE A 216 0.52 15.47 -12.37
N ASP A 217 -0.24 16.13 -13.25
CA ASP A 217 -0.42 15.69 -14.63
C ASP A 217 0.89 15.55 -15.43
N PRO A 218 1.83 16.50 -15.39
CA PRO A 218 3.11 16.38 -16.09
C PRO A 218 3.97 15.23 -15.53
N ILE A 219 3.91 14.98 -14.21
CA ILE A 219 4.65 13.88 -13.57
C ILE A 219 4.12 12.54 -14.07
N VAL A 220 2.81 12.33 -14.02
CA VAL A 220 2.19 11.10 -14.52
C VAL A 220 2.44 10.91 -16.01
N ALA A 221 2.30 11.98 -16.82
CA ALA A 221 2.55 11.91 -18.26
C ALA A 221 4.00 11.51 -18.56
N ARG A 222 4.98 12.07 -17.83
CA ARG A 222 6.39 11.73 -17.98
C ARG A 222 6.67 10.30 -17.51
N ALA A 223 6.13 9.86 -16.37
CA ALA A 223 6.27 8.49 -15.89
C ALA A 223 5.70 7.46 -16.89
N LEU A 224 4.61 7.80 -17.58
CA LEU A 224 4.02 6.99 -18.66
C LEU A 224 4.76 7.10 -20.00
N GLY A 225 6.01 7.58 -20.00
CA GLY A 225 6.90 7.60 -21.16
C GLY A 225 6.73 8.80 -22.10
N LYS A 226 5.85 9.74 -21.80
CA LYS A 226 5.77 11.00 -22.57
C LYS A 226 7.01 11.86 -22.29
N ASN A 227 7.46 12.61 -23.28
CA ASN A 227 8.62 13.51 -23.15
C ASN A 227 9.93 12.80 -22.70
N GLY A 228 10.13 11.56 -23.12
CA GLY A 228 11.38 10.80 -22.86
C GLY A 228 11.40 10.02 -21.52
N GLY A 229 10.33 10.10 -20.72
CA GLY A 229 10.26 9.35 -19.46
C GLY A 229 11.14 9.93 -18.35
N TYR A 230 11.24 9.20 -17.23
CA TYR A 230 12.18 9.48 -16.14
C TYR A 230 13.46 8.65 -16.32
N GLU A 231 14.61 9.25 -16.09
CA GLU A 231 15.90 8.55 -16.10
C GLU A 231 16.13 7.77 -14.81
N THR A 232 15.70 8.33 -13.68
CA THR A 232 15.91 7.74 -12.35
C THR A 232 14.67 7.82 -11.46
N ALA A 233 14.54 6.85 -10.56
CA ALA A 233 13.51 6.87 -9.53
C ALA A 233 13.69 8.02 -8.53
N ALA A 234 14.93 8.43 -8.28
CA ALA A 234 15.25 9.56 -7.40
C ALA A 234 14.65 10.88 -7.93
N THR A 235 14.73 11.12 -9.25
CA THR A 235 14.13 12.30 -9.87
C THR A 235 12.60 12.27 -9.75
N LEU A 236 11.96 11.12 -10.01
CA LEU A 236 10.53 10.94 -9.84
C LEU A 236 10.11 11.20 -8.38
N ALA A 237 10.83 10.63 -7.41
CA ALA A 237 10.56 10.82 -5.98
C ALA A 237 10.68 12.29 -5.57
N ALA A 238 11.69 13.01 -6.06
CA ALA A 238 11.88 14.43 -5.76
C ALA A 238 10.71 15.29 -6.29
N GLU A 239 10.27 15.07 -7.53
CA GLU A 239 9.14 15.79 -8.11
C GLU A 239 7.82 15.48 -7.39
N LEU A 240 7.58 14.21 -7.01
CA LEU A 240 6.40 13.84 -6.22
C LEU A 240 6.38 14.53 -4.86
N ARG A 241 7.53 14.57 -4.15
CA ARG A 241 7.64 15.30 -2.87
C ARG A 241 7.39 16.79 -3.02
N ALA A 242 7.90 17.40 -4.08
CA ALA A 242 7.69 18.83 -4.35
C ALA A 242 6.20 19.14 -4.54
N VAL A 243 5.47 18.34 -5.31
CA VAL A 243 4.02 18.50 -5.46
C VAL A 243 3.29 18.24 -4.15
N GLY A 244 3.70 17.23 -3.39
CA GLY A 244 3.15 16.95 -2.07
C GLY A 244 3.26 18.15 -1.13
N ALA A 245 4.44 18.74 -1.02
CA ALA A 245 4.68 19.93 -0.20
C ALA A 245 3.86 21.15 -0.67
N LEU A 246 3.71 21.33 -1.98
CA LEU A 246 2.86 22.40 -2.52
C LEU A 246 1.39 22.25 -2.11
N LEU A 247 0.88 21.02 -2.11
CA LEU A 247 -0.50 20.74 -1.68
C LEU A 247 -0.70 20.99 -0.19
N ASP A 248 0.30 20.66 0.65
CA ASP A 248 0.25 20.94 2.09
C ASP A 248 0.17 22.44 2.37
N VAL A 249 1.03 23.24 1.74
CA VAL A 249 1.00 24.72 1.90
C VAL A 249 -0.34 25.29 1.47
N ARG A 250 -0.94 24.78 0.38
CA ARG A 250 -2.27 25.25 -0.05
C ARG A 250 -3.38 24.88 0.92
N GLN A 251 -3.31 23.67 1.49
CA GLN A 251 -4.28 23.23 2.49
C GLN A 251 -4.20 24.10 3.74
N GLU A 252 -2.99 24.33 4.26
CA GLU A 252 -2.78 25.20 5.41
C GLU A 252 -3.26 26.63 5.17
N ALA A 253 -2.99 27.19 3.98
CA ALA A 253 -3.49 28.52 3.60
C ALA A 253 -5.02 28.56 3.51
N HIS A 254 -5.65 27.50 3.02
CA HIS A 254 -7.11 27.39 2.95
C HIS A 254 -7.72 27.29 4.35
N ASP A 255 -7.14 26.48 5.22
CA ASP A 255 -7.60 26.28 6.60
C ASP A 255 -7.40 27.55 7.44
N ALA A 256 -6.32 28.29 7.21
CA ALA A 256 -6.06 29.59 7.83
C ALA A 256 -7.03 30.70 7.35
N ALA A 257 -7.47 30.65 6.10
CA ALA A 257 -8.43 31.57 5.51
C ALA A 257 -9.90 31.24 5.84
N ALA A 258 -10.16 30.02 6.32
CA ALA A 258 -11.49 29.62 6.74
C ALA A 258 -11.92 30.44 7.97
N PRO A 259 -13.12 31.07 7.97
CA PRO A 259 -13.59 31.77 9.16
C PRO A 259 -13.64 30.79 10.34
N PRO A 260 -13.26 31.25 11.56
CA PRO A 260 -13.28 30.39 12.73
C PRO A 260 -14.67 29.77 12.85
N VAL A 261 -14.74 28.46 12.82
CA VAL A 261 -15.98 27.75 13.08
C VAL A 261 -16.37 28.11 14.51
N MET A 262 -17.25 29.11 14.65
CA MET A 262 -17.85 29.42 15.93
C MET A 262 -18.54 28.12 16.39
N SER A 263 -17.89 27.40 17.28
CA SER A 263 -18.50 26.30 17.96
C SER A 263 -19.73 26.86 18.65
N ARG A 264 -20.92 26.65 18.07
CA ARG A 264 -22.17 26.91 18.77
C ARG A 264 -22.10 26.00 20.00
N SER A 265 -21.69 26.59 21.12
CA SER A 265 -21.83 25.96 22.42
C SER A 265 -23.29 25.55 22.53
N LYS A 266 -23.55 24.23 22.57
CA LYS A 266 -24.90 23.76 22.85
C LYS A 266 -25.35 24.46 24.11
N PRO A 267 -26.52 25.15 24.10
CA PRO A 267 -27.00 25.82 25.31
C PRO A 267 -27.01 24.77 26.43
N LYS A 268 -26.28 25.00 27.50
CA LYS A 268 -26.38 24.16 28.71
C LYS A 268 -27.86 24.14 29.07
N ARG A 269 -28.54 23.01 28.86
CA ARG A 269 -29.88 22.83 29.31
C ARG A 269 -29.88 23.09 30.81
N SER A 270 -30.34 24.28 31.20
CA SER A 270 -30.51 24.65 32.61
C SER A 270 -31.59 23.74 33.18
N TYR A 271 -31.17 22.78 33.97
CA TYR A 271 -32.11 21.95 34.73
C TYR A 271 -32.82 22.75 35.85
N ALA A 272 -32.44 24.03 36.05
CA ALA A 272 -33.03 24.90 37.04
C ALA A 272 -34.57 25.02 36.91
N ALA A 273 -35.06 25.12 35.68
CA ALA A 273 -36.51 25.18 35.45
C ALA A 273 -37.27 23.88 35.88
N TRP A 274 -36.63 22.73 35.67
CA TRP A 274 -37.18 21.44 36.08
C TRP A 274 -37.13 21.23 37.59
N ILE A 275 -36.08 21.75 38.25
CA ILE A 275 -35.96 21.71 39.72
C ILE A 275 -37.02 22.59 40.35
N VAL A 276 -37.25 23.81 39.85
CA VAL A 276 -38.28 24.70 40.32
C VAL A 276 -39.70 24.07 40.16
N LEU A 277 -39.95 23.47 39.00
CA LEU A 277 -41.23 22.79 38.76
C LEU A 277 -41.45 21.61 39.74
N ALA A 278 -40.42 20.81 40.00
CA ALA A 278 -40.49 19.71 40.95
C ALA A 278 -40.72 20.20 42.38
N LEU A 279 -40.13 21.31 42.81
CA LEU A 279 -40.37 21.92 44.12
C LEU A 279 -41.79 22.46 44.28
N ILE A 280 -42.35 23.09 43.23
CA ILE A 280 -43.74 23.57 43.22
C ILE A 280 -44.72 22.40 43.33
N LEU A 281 -44.49 21.31 42.60
CA LEU A 281 -45.32 20.11 42.68
C LEU A 281 -45.24 19.45 44.06
N ALA A 282 -44.05 19.35 44.65
CA ALA A 282 -43.84 18.83 46.00
C ALA A 282 -44.56 19.69 47.07
N ALA A 283 -44.50 21.02 46.94
CA ALA A 283 -45.20 21.96 47.84
C ALA A 283 -46.74 21.85 47.69
N ALA A 284 -47.23 21.71 46.48
CA ALA A 284 -48.66 21.54 46.19
C ALA A 284 -49.19 20.22 46.76
N THR A 285 -48.45 19.11 46.64
CA THR A 285 -48.81 17.82 47.19
C THR A 285 -48.77 17.81 48.71
N ALA A 286 -47.79 18.44 49.32
CA ALA A 286 -47.73 18.62 50.78
C ALA A 286 -48.88 19.46 51.30
N TRP A 287 -49.20 20.60 50.65
CA TRP A 287 -50.35 21.46 51.03
C TRP A 287 -51.69 20.73 50.93
N TRP A 288 -51.91 19.92 49.86
CA TRP A 288 -53.09 19.12 49.65
C TRP A 288 -53.25 18.06 50.76
N TYR A 289 -52.15 17.37 51.11
CA TYR A 289 -52.12 16.36 52.17
C TYR A 289 -52.50 16.94 53.54
N PHE A 290 -51.91 18.10 53.91
CA PHE A 290 -52.20 18.75 55.19
C PHE A 290 -53.63 19.36 55.29
N ARG A 291 -54.32 19.58 54.17
CA ARG A 291 -55.62 20.22 54.13
C ARG A 291 -56.76 19.20 54.09
N PHE A 292 -56.52 17.97 53.66
CA PHE A 292 -57.55 16.98 53.42
C PHE A 292 -57.34 15.63 54.13
N VAL A 293 -56.28 15.44 54.86
CA VAL A 293 -55.97 14.36 55.79
C VAL A 293 -55.84 14.93 57.19
#